data_a29fe7be8110144b703f68b99e25e0cc
#
_entry.id   a29fe7be8110144b703f68b99e25e0cc
#
_cell.length_a   1.000
_cell.length_b   1.000
_cell.length_c   1.000
_cell.angle_alpha   90.00
_cell.angle_beta   90.00
_cell.angle_gamma   90.00
#
_symmetry.space_group_name_H-M   'P 1'
#
loop_
_entity.id
_entity.type
_entity.pdbx_description
1 polymer ?
#
loop_
_entity_poly.entity_id
_entity_poly.type
_entity_poly.pdbx_seq_one_letter_code
_entity_poly.pdbx_strand_id
1 'polypeptide(L)'
;EGFLFTEYGYSDYAGSGTVHLLGASCALAGAIFIGPRLGKYGKEIGKFYGLFPKAKTNKLYGANMPAAALGTFILWLGWFGFNGGSALAVDNAAKANEVAHVVMNTNAAAAGGVIACLIIARVFFKKTNLIYALNGAIGGLVAITASPATPTGLEATIIGACGGLLCYGSCLLYTSDAAD
;
A
#
# COMPACT_ATOMS: atom_id res chain seq x y z
N GLU A 1 25.33 5.58 -8.78
CA GLU A 1 24.78 4.99 -7.55
C GLU A 1 24.65 6.10 -6.50
N GLY A 2 23.57 6.08 -5.72
CA GLY A 2 23.29 7.16 -4.78
C GLY A 2 24.03 7.00 -3.45
N PHE A 3 24.20 8.08 -2.72
CA PHE A 3 24.83 8.15 -1.40
C PHE A 3 24.34 7.08 -0.40
N LEU A 4 23.03 6.81 -0.37
CA LEU A 4 22.47 5.78 0.51
C LEU A 4 22.93 4.37 0.16
N PHE A 5 23.17 4.08 -1.13
CA PHE A 5 23.72 2.80 -1.55
C PHE A 5 25.18 2.68 -1.17
N THR A 6 26.00 3.69 -1.50
CA THR A 6 27.46 3.64 -1.30
C THR A 6 27.88 3.67 0.16
N GLU A 7 27.22 4.47 1.00
CA GLU A 7 27.62 4.67 2.40
C GLU A 7 26.88 3.75 3.37
N TYR A 8 25.63 3.37 3.06
CA TYR A 8 24.76 2.62 3.98
C TYR A 8 24.30 1.27 3.44
N GLY A 9 24.69 0.89 2.23
CA GLY A 9 24.28 -0.38 1.62
C GLY A 9 22.78 -0.46 1.31
N TYR A 10 22.09 0.71 1.18
CA TYR A 10 20.69 0.72 0.84
C TYR A 10 20.43 0.11 -0.53
N SER A 11 19.60 -0.92 -0.57
CA SER A 11 19.17 -1.59 -1.80
C SER A 11 17.65 -1.54 -1.92
N ASP A 12 17.17 -1.15 -3.08
CA ASP A 12 15.74 -1.03 -3.38
C ASP A 12 15.49 -1.54 -4.80
N TYR A 13 15.10 -2.81 -4.89
CA TYR A 13 15.05 -3.56 -6.14
C TYR A 13 14.13 -2.93 -7.18
N ALA A 14 12.92 -2.59 -6.80
CA ALA A 14 11.92 -2.04 -7.72
C ALA A 14 11.32 -0.69 -7.28
N GLY A 15 11.75 -0.12 -6.16
CA GLY A 15 11.38 1.25 -5.80
C GLY A 15 10.36 1.39 -4.67
N SER A 16 10.40 0.54 -3.64
CA SER A 16 9.56 0.74 -2.46
C SER A 16 9.86 2.07 -1.76
N GLY A 17 11.14 2.41 -1.62
CA GLY A 17 11.58 3.70 -1.08
C GLY A 17 11.65 4.77 -2.14
N THR A 18 12.35 4.50 -3.24
CA THR A 18 12.66 5.50 -4.29
C THR A 18 11.43 5.94 -5.09
N VAL A 19 10.41 5.12 -5.20
CA VAL A 19 9.17 5.46 -5.92
C VAL A 19 7.99 5.65 -4.94
N HIS A 20 7.68 4.63 -4.14
CA HIS A 20 6.46 4.66 -3.34
C HIS A 20 6.58 5.58 -2.12
N LEU A 21 7.69 5.55 -1.37
CA LEU A 21 7.88 6.46 -0.23
C LEU A 21 8.01 7.91 -0.70
N LEU A 22 8.74 8.15 -1.81
CA LEU A 22 8.82 9.48 -2.41
C LEU A 22 7.43 9.98 -2.84
N GLY A 23 6.68 9.15 -3.58
CA GLY A 23 5.32 9.48 -4.01
C GLY A 23 4.38 9.75 -2.82
N ALA A 24 4.45 8.93 -1.77
CA ALA A 24 3.67 9.14 -0.55
C ALA A 24 4.04 10.44 0.18
N SER A 25 5.33 10.78 0.23
CA SER A 25 5.82 12.03 0.83
C SER A 25 5.31 13.26 0.06
N CYS A 26 5.35 13.19 -1.27
CA CYS A 26 4.79 14.24 -2.13
C CYS A 26 3.27 14.35 -1.97
N ALA A 27 2.56 13.23 -1.87
CA ALA A 27 1.12 13.20 -1.65
C ALA A 27 0.75 13.79 -0.27
N LEU A 28 1.54 13.49 0.77
CA LEU A 28 1.35 14.07 2.11
C LEU A 28 1.55 15.59 2.08
N ALA A 29 2.62 16.07 1.46
CA ALA A 29 2.85 17.50 1.29
C ALA A 29 1.68 18.16 0.53
N GLY A 30 1.26 17.57 -0.58
CA GLY A 30 0.11 18.05 -1.34
C GLY A 30 -1.17 18.09 -0.51
N ALA A 31 -1.45 17.06 0.29
CA ALA A 31 -2.61 17.01 1.17
C ALA A 31 -2.59 18.11 2.25
N ILE A 32 -1.42 18.41 2.80
CA ILE A 32 -1.25 19.50 3.77
C ILE A 32 -1.57 20.86 3.13
N PHE A 33 -1.07 21.12 1.91
CA PHE A 33 -1.30 22.39 1.22
C PHE A 33 -2.74 22.55 0.73
N ILE A 34 -3.37 21.49 0.21
CA ILE A 34 -4.74 21.52 -0.31
C ILE A 34 -5.76 21.55 0.83
N GLY A 35 -5.42 20.95 1.97
CA GLY A 35 -6.32 20.82 3.11
C GLY A 35 -7.42 19.77 2.90
N PRO A 36 -8.42 19.72 3.80
CA PRO A 36 -9.45 18.71 3.81
C PRO A 36 -10.40 18.82 2.60
N ARG A 37 -10.91 17.67 2.13
CA ARG A 37 -11.91 17.62 1.05
C ARG A 37 -13.17 18.40 1.43
N LEU A 38 -13.75 19.09 0.45
CA LEU A 38 -15.03 19.80 0.62
C LEU A 38 -16.10 18.84 1.15
N GLY A 39 -16.80 19.28 2.19
CA GLY A 39 -17.84 18.50 2.83
C GLY A 39 -17.37 17.40 3.80
N LYS A 40 -16.07 17.13 3.91
CA LYS A 40 -15.57 16.13 4.89
C LYS A 40 -15.81 16.56 6.32
N TYR A 41 -15.66 17.83 6.60
CA TYR A 41 -15.86 18.43 7.92
C TYR A 41 -17.00 19.45 7.86
N GLY A 42 -17.76 19.66 8.98
CA GLY A 42 -18.84 20.64 9.05
C GLY A 42 -18.35 22.09 8.93
N LYS A 43 -19.27 23.04 8.82
CA LYS A 43 -19.01 24.48 8.57
C LYS A 43 -18.09 25.19 9.59
N GLU A 44 -17.75 24.57 10.70
CA GLU A 44 -16.97 25.19 11.78
C GLU A 44 -15.45 25.13 11.59
N ILE A 45 -14.96 24.63 10.46
CA ILE A 45 -13.53 24.52 10.20
C ILE A 45 -13.04 25.74 9.44
N GLY A 46 -12.94 26.85 10.15
CA GLY A 46 -12.15 28.01 9.74
C GLY A 46 -10.85 28.22 10.54
N LYS A 47 -10.50 27.28 11.45
CA LYS A 47 -9.31 27.42 12.29
C LYS A 47 -8.53 26.12 12.30
N PHE A 48 -7.29 26.21 11.85
CA PHE A 48 -6.29 25.14 11.94
C PHE A 48 -5.96 24.91 13.44
N TYR A 49 -6.61 23.97 14.07
CA TYR A 49 -6.35 23.59 15.44
C TYR A 49 -5.74 22.19 15.51
N GLY A 50 -4.42 22.13 15.42
CA GLY A 50 -3.66 20.95 15.77
C GLY A 50 -3.75 19.78 14.79
N LEU A 51 -2.92 18.77 15.01
CA LEU A 51 -2.76 17.57 14.19
C LEU A 51 -4.03 16.67 14.15
N PHE A 52 -4.97 16.88 15.08
CA PHE A 52 -6.20 16.08 15.21
C PHE A 52 -7.39 17.00 15.50
N PRO A 53 -8.13 17.45 14.47
CA PRO A 53 -9.34 18.26 14.68
C PRO A 53 -10.44 17.41 15.36
N LYS A 54 -11.00 17.91 16.46
CA LYS A 54 -12.18 17.33 17.13
C LYS A 54 -13.50 17.64 16.39
N ALA A 55 -13.45 18.00 15.11
CA ALA A 55 -14.63 18.34 14.35
C ALA A 55 -15.40 17.08 13.94
N LYS A 56 -16.72 17.15 14.00
CA LYS A 56 -17.61 16.08 13.50
C LYS A 56 -17.34 15.87 12.02
N THR A 57 -16.90 14.67 11.66
CA THR A 57 -16.61 14.31 10.28
C THR A 57 -17.85 13.78 9.58
N ASN A 58 -18.04 14.18 8.33
CA ASN A 58 -19.11 13.64 7.49
C ASN A 58 -18.62 12.38 6.78
N LYS A 59 -19.45 11.34 6.75
CA LYS A 59 -19.14 10.10 6.00
C LYS A 59 -19.18 10.39 4.50
N LEU A 60 -18.06 10.16 3.81
CA LEU A 60 -17.95 10.25 2.37
C LEU A 60 -17.79 8.84 1.81
N TYR A 61 -18.89 8.25 1.38
CA TYR A 61 -18.90 6.90 0.82
C TYR A 61 -18.22 6.85 -0.56
N GLY A 62 -17.58 5.72 -0.87
CA GLY A 62 -17.04 5.46 -2.20
C GLY A 62 -18.17 5.41 -3.24
N ALA A 63 -17.98 6.13 -4.35
CA ALA A 63 -19.02 6.25 -5.38
C ALA A 63 -19.20 4.96 -6.22
N ASN A 64 -18.13 4.19 -6.42
CA ASN A 64 -18.15 3.00 -7.27
C ASN A 64 -17.17 1.93 -6.76
N MET A 65 -17.65 1.03 -5.93
CA MET A 65 -16.84 -0.05 -5.35
C MET A 65 -16.39 -1.11 -6.39
N PRO A 66 -17.20 -1.52 -7.37
CA PRO A 66 -16.72 -2.40 -8.44
C PRO A 66 -15.57 -1.78 -9.25
N ALA A 67 -15.64 -0.50 -9.58
CA ALA A 67 -14.55 0.19 -10.27
C ALA A 67 -13.28 0.27 -9.41
N ALA A 68 -13.40 0.49 -8.10
CA ALA A 68 -12.26 0.46 -7.18
C ALA A 68 -11.60 -0.93 -7.14
N ALA A 69 -12.40 -2.00 -7.08
CA ALA A 69 -11.90 -3.37 -7.13
C ALA A 69 -11.19 -3.66 -8.47
N LEU A 70 -11.79 -3.28 -9.59
CA LEU A 70 -11.19 -3.42 -10.92
C LEU A 70 -9.85 -2.66 -11.00
N GLY A 71 -9.81 -1.43 -10.50
CA GLY A 71 -8.59 -0.62 -10.45
C GLY A 71 -7.48 -1.30 -9.64
N THR A 72 -7.82 -1.91 -8.50
CA THR A 72 -6.87 -2.67 -7.69
C THR A 72 -6.34 -3.90 -8.43
N PHE A 73 -7.18 -4.64 -9.15
CA PHE A 73 -6.72 -5.77 -9.97
C PHE A 73 -5.83 -5.34 -11.13
N ILE A 74 -6.13 -4.22 -11.77
CA ILE A 74 -5.28 -3.65 -12.83
C ILE A 74 -3.91 -3.26 -12.26
N LEU A 75 -3.87 -2.63 -11.09
CA LEU A 75 -2.63 -2.30 -10.40
C LEU A 75 -1.85 -3.57 -10.01
N TRP A 76 -2.52 -4.59 -9.48
CA TRP A 76 -1.90 -5.86 -9.12
C TRP A 76 -1.27 -6.54 -10.35
N LEU A 77 -2.00 -6.62 -11.44
CA LEU A 77 -1.48 -7.15 -12.71
C LEU A 77 -0.27 -6.35 -13.21
N GLY A 78 -0.37 -5.01 -13.18
CA GLY A 78 0.73 -4.12 -13.54
C GLY A 78 1.96 -4.28 -12.65
N TRP A 79 1.76 -4.67 -11.39
CA TRP A 79 2.85 -4.89 -10.44
C TRP A 79 3.74 -6.08 -10.76
N PHE A 80 3.20 -7.09 -11.44
CA PHE A 80 4.05 -8.16 -11.97
C PHE A 80 5.07 -7.63 -12.97
N GLY A 81 4.65 -6.70 -13.84
CA GLY A 81 5.56 -5.99 -14.74
C GLY A 81 6.49 -5.01 -14.01
N PHE A 82 5.97 -4.31 -13.02
CA PHE A 82 6.74 -3.35 -12.23
C PHE A 82 7.90 -4.01 -11.48
N ASN A 83 7.63 -5.06 -10.72
CA ASN A 83 8.65 -5.80 -9.99
C ASN A 83 9.47 -6.72 -10.90
N GLY A 84 8.81 -7.48 -11.78
CA GLY A 84 9.49 -8.42 -12.70
C GLY A 84 10.36 -7.71 -13.72
N GLY A 85 9.91 -6.57 -14.25
CA GLY A 85 10.69 -5.74 -15.17
C GLY A 85 11.93 -5.12 -14.52
N SER A 86 11.94 -4.95 -13.20
CA SER A 86 13.10 -4.43 -12.45
C SER A 86 14.27 -5.41 -12.39
N ALA A 87 14.11 -6.67 -12.84
CA ALA A 87 15.22 -7.57 -13.10
C ALA A 87 16.11 -7.11 -14.29
N LEU A 88 15.62 -6.22 -15.13
CA LEU A 88 16.29 -5.55 -16.24
C LEU A 88 16.78 -6.48 -17.37
N ALA A 89 16.66 -7.78 -17.24
CA ALA A 89 17.03 -8.77 -18.26
C ALA A 89 16.23 -10.07 -18.10
N VAL A 90 16.03 -10.78 -19.22
CA VAL A 90 15.45 -12.14 -19.30
C VAL A 90 16.22 -12.94 -20.37
N ASP A 91 17.53 -12.72 -20.44
CA ASP A 91 18.40 -13.20 -21.49
C ASP A 91 18.96 -14.60 -21.26
N ASN A 92 18.77 -15.16 -20.06
CA ASN A 92 19.24 -16.49 -19.69
C ASN A 92 18.30 -17.16 -18.67
N ALA A 93 18.48 -18.46 -18.45
CA ALA A 93 17.61 -19.24 -17.55
C ALA A 93 17.66 -18.73 -16.09
N ALA A 94 18.80 -18.25 -15.62
CA ALA A 94 18.91 -17.71 -14.25
C ALA A 94 18.07 -16.44 -14.09
N LYS A 95 18.13 -15.54 -15.06
CA LYS A 95 17.32 -14.30 -15.06
C LYS A 95 15.84 -14.59 -15.25
N ALA A 96 15.47 -15.55 -16.08
CA ALA A 96 14.07 -15.98 -16.23
C ALA A 96 13.53 -16.56 -14.92
N ASN A 97 14.31 -17.38 -14.20
CA ASN A 97 13.94 -17.89 -12.88
C ASN A 97 13.83 -16.79 -11.83
N GLU A 98 14.72 -15.79 -11.82
CA GLU A 98 14.63 -14.62 -10.95
C GLU A 98 13.30 -13.88 -11.18
N VAL A 99 12.95 -13.58 -12.43
CA VAL A 99 11.68 -12.91 -12.76
C VAL A 99 10.47 -13.73 -12.31
N ALA A 100 10.49 -15.05 -12.55
CA ALA A 100 9.41 -15.93 -12.10
C ALA A 100 9.26 -15.89 -10.57
N HIS A 101 10.39 -15.95 -9.84
CA HIS A 101 10.41 -15.86 -8.38
C HIS A 101 9.86 -14.50 -7.89
N VAL A 102 10.29 -13.41 -8.50
CA VAL A 102 9.79 -12.05 -8.22
C VAL A 102 8.27 -11.95 -8.40
N VAL A 103 7.74 -12.51 -9.50
CA VAL A 103 6.28 -12.51 -9.77
C VAL A 103 5.53 -13.33 -8.71
N MET A 104 6.05 -14.51 -8.36
CA MET A 104 5.44 -15.36 -7.31
C MET A 104 5.43 -14.65 -5.96
N ASN A 105 6.53 -14.05 -5.54
CA ASN A 105 6.64 -13.34 -4.28
C ASN A 105 5.78 -12.08 -4.25
N THR A 106 5.69 -11.35 -5.36
CA THR A 106 4.79 -10.21 -5.51
C THR A 106 3.33 -10.63 -5.28
N ASN A 107 2.91 -11.75 -5.88
CA ASN A 107 1.57 -12.30 -5.69
C ASN A 107 1.34 -12.77 -4.25
N ALA A 108 2.30 -13.48 -3.66
CA ALA A 108 2.22 -13.98 -2.29
C ALA A 108 2.08 -12.83 -1.27
N ALA A 109 2.85 -11.75 -1.46
CA ALA A 109 2.77 -10.57 -0.60
C ALA A 109 1.43 -9.84 -0.72
N ALA A 110 0.90 -9.66 -1.93
CA ALA A 110 -0.42 -9.07 -2.13
C ALA A 110 -1.51 -9.89 -1.43
N ALA A 111 -1.49 -11.22 -1.60
CA ALA A 111 -2.42 -12.12 -0.92
C ALA A 111 -2.27 -12.07 0.60
N GLY A 112 -1.04 -12.04 1.12
CA GLY A 112 -0.75 -11.89 2.55
C GLY A 112 -1.36 -10.61 3.13
N GLY A 113 -1.22 -9.49 2.42
CA GLY A 113 -1.81 -8.20 2.81
C GLY A 113 -3.32 -8.23 2.87
N VAL A 114 -3.99 -8.82 1.86
CA VAL A 114 -5.44 -9.01 1.84
C VAL A 114 -5.90 -9.84 3.03
N ILE A 115 -5.29 -11.01 3.23
CA ILE A 115 -5.68 -11.96 4.29
C ILE A 115 -5.52 -11.32 5.67
N ALA A 116 -4.39 -10.66 5.91
CA ALA A 116 -4.13 -9.99 7.19
C ALA A 116 -5.16 -8.89 7.48
N CYS A 117 -5.49 -8.06 6.49
CA CYS A 117 -6.52 -7.02 6.64
C CYS A 117 -7.90 -7.61 6.90
N LEU A 118 -8.29 -8.68 6.21
CA LEU A 118 -9.58 -9.34 6.42
C LEU A 118 -9.68 -9.99 7.81
N ILE A 119 -8.60 -10.63 8.28
CA ILE A 119 -8.54 -11.23 9.63
C ILE A 119 -8.70 -10.14 10.69
N ILE A 120 -7.90 -9.05 10.61
CA ILE A 120 -7.99 -7.96 11.58
C ILE A 120 -9.37 -7.29 11.56
N ALA A 121 -9.90 -6.99 10.37
CA ALA A 121 -11.23 -6.42 10.25
C ALA A 121 -12.30 -7.32 10.90
N ARG A 122 -12.20 -8.64 10.71
CA ARG A 122 -13.14 -9.60 11.29
C ARG A 122 -13.00 -9.71 12.81
N VAL A 123 -11.77 -9.71 13.32
CA VAL A 123 -11.49 -9.86 14.77
C VAL A 123 -11.93 -8.61 15.53
N PHE A 124 -11.53 -7.43 15.09
CA PHE A 124 -11.78 -6.19 15.84
C PHE A 124 -13.16 -5.57 15.55
N PHE A 125 -13.63 -5.60 14.31
CA PHE A 125 -14.87 -4.93 13.92
C PHE A 125 -16.02 -5.89 13.64
N LYS A 126 -15.78 -7.22 13.70
CA LYS A 126 -16.75 -8.28 13.40
C LYS A 126 -17.39 -8.19 12.00
N LYS A 127 -16.87 -7.34 11.14
CA LYS A 127 -17.32 -7.10 9.75
C LYS A 127 -16.10 -7.06 8.83
N THR A 128 -16.26 -7.60 7.63
CA THR A 128 -15.28 -7.45 6.56
C THR A 128 -15.69 -6.29 5.67
N ASN A 129 -14.71 -5.52 5.20
CA ASN A 129 -14.94 -4.40 4.30
C ASN A 129 -14.02 -4.54 3.08
N LEU A 130 -14.60 -4.42 1.89
CA LEU A 130 -13.87 -4.54 0.64
C LEU A 130 -12.73 -3.52 0.52
N ILE A 131 -12.94 -2.28 0.99
CA ILE A 131 -11.92 -1.23 0.94
C ILE A 131 -10.65 -1.66 1.66
N TYR A 132 -10.77 -2.27 2.84
CA TYR A 132 -9.60 -2.75 3.59
C TYR A 132 -8.89 -3.91 2.91
N ALA A 133 -9.63 -4.81 2.25
CA ALA A 133 -9.04 -5.87 1.46
C ALA A 133 -8.23 -5.32 0.28
N LEU A 134 -8.79 -4.35 -0.46
CA LEU A 134 -8.12 -3.70 -1.59
C LEU A 134 -6.87 -2.93 -1.14
N ASN A 135 -6.97 -2.17 -0.05
CA ASN A 135 -5.84 -1.46 0.54
C ASN A 135 -4.78 -2.43 1.08
N GLY A 136 -5.19 -3.57 1.64
CA GLY A 136 -4.29 -4.62 2.07
C GLY A 136 -3.48 -5.21 0.93
N ALA A 137 -4.12 -5.44 -0.23
CA ALA A 137 -3.42 -5.89 -1.44
C ALA A 137 -2.33 -4.87 -1.84
N ILE A 138 -2.70 -3.60 -1.97
CA ILE A 138 -1.76 -2.53 -2.37
C ILE A 138 -0.63 -2.38 -1.32
N GLY A 139 -0.96 -2.39 -0.02
CA GLY A 139 0.04 -2.33 1.05
C GLY A 139 1.05 -3.48 0.99
N GLY A 140 0.56 -4.69 0.70
CA GLY A 140 1.41 -5.88 0.50
C GLY A 140 2.32 -5.76 -0.73
N LEU A 141 1.78 -5.27 -1.85
CA LEU A 141 2.53 -5.01 -3.07
C LEU A 141 3.65 -3.98 -2.86
N VAL A 142 3.35 -2.88 -2.19
CA VAL A 142 4.35 -1.85 -1.86
C VAL A 142 5.45 -2.41 -0.97
N ALA A 143 5.09 -3.18 0.07
CA ALA A 143 6.05 -3.71 1.03
C ALA A 143 7.07 -4.66 0.38
N ILE A 144 6.64 -5.56 -0.52
CA ILE A 144 7.53 -6.52 -1.19
C ILE A 144 8.42 -5.88 -2.25
N THR A 145 8.06 -4.70 -2.75
CA THR A 145 8.74 -4.04 -3.88
C THR A 145 10.21 -3.69 -3.58
N ALA A 146 10.59 -3.54 -2.31
CA ALA A 146 11.98 -3.28 -1.91
C ALA A 146 12.92 -4.44 -2.27
N SER A 147 12.46 -5.69 -2.12
CA SER A 147 13.30 -6.87 -2.32
C SER A 147 12.47 -8.11 -2.67
N PRO A 148 11.81 -8.16 -3.83
CA PRO A 148 10.95 -9.28 -4.20
C PRO A 148 11.72 -10.52 -4.63
N ALA A 149 13.02 -10.40 -4.96
CA ALA A 149 13.86 -11.49 -5.48
C ALA A 149 14.47 -12.37 -4.39
N THR A 150 14.60 -11.89 -3.15
CA THR A 150 15.35 -12.58 -2.10
C THR A 150 14.52 -13.43 -1.15
N PRO A 151 13.28 -13.05 -0.75
CA PRO A 151 12.55 -13.82 0.24
C PRO A 151 11.96 -15.10 -0.35
N THR A 152 11.76 -16.09 0.51
CA THR A 152 10.93 -17.25 0.20
C THR A 152 9.46 -16.84 0.07
N GLY A 153 8.61 -17.68 -0.53
CA GLY A 153 7.18 -17.36 -0.66
C GLY A 153 6.47 -17.14 0.69
N LEU A 154 6.90 -17.83 1.76
CA LEU A 154 6.37 -17.60 3.11
C LEU A 154 6.79 -16.24 3.66
N GLU A 155 8.07 -15.90 3.55
CA GLU A 155 8.58 -14.58 3.98
C GLU A 155 7.90 -13.45 3.19
N ALA A 156 7.74 -13.61 1.87
CA ALA A 156 7.01 -12.66 1.04
C ALA A 156 5.56 -12.47 1.52
N THR A 157 4.89 -13.55 1.89
CA THR A 157 3.52 -13.49 2.45
C THR A 157 3.51 -12.73 3.79
N ILE A 158 4.49 -12.95 4.66
CA ILE A 158 4.60 -12.25 5.96
C ILE A 158 4.91 -10.76 5.73
N ILE A 159 5.85 -10.45 4.84
CA ILE A 159 6.17 -9.06 4.45
C ILE A 159 4.90 -8.35 3.97
N GLY A 160 4.16 -9.01 3.08
CA GLY A 160 2.90 -8.48 2.58
C GLY A 160 1.84 -8.29 3.64
N ALA A 161 1.72 -9.25 4.57
CA ALA A 161 0.83 -9.13 5.72
C ALA A 161 1.18 -7.93 6.60
N CYS A 162 2.45 -7.72 6.91
CA CYS A 162 2.92 -6.53 7.65
C CYS A 162 2.58 -5.24 6.91
N GLY A 163 2.85 -5.17 5.59
CA GLY A 163 2.49 -4.01 4.76
C GLY A 163 1.00 -3.71 4.75
N GLY A 164 0.17 -4.74 4.62
CA GLY A 164 -1.29 -4.63 4.72
C GLY A 164 -1.76 -4.11 6.07
N LEU A 165 -1.20 -4.64 7.17
CA LEU A 165 -1.54 -4.20 8.53
C LEU A 165 -1.16 -2.75 8.81
N LEU A 166 0.02 -2.31 8.35
CA LEU A 166 0.43 -0.92 8.45
C LEU A 166 -0.51 0.01 7.65
N CYS A 167 -0.88 -0.41 6.45
CA CYS A 167 -1.85 0.31 5.63
C CYS A 167 -3.21 0.39 6.33
N TYR A 168 -3.69 -0.72 6.90
CA TYR A 168 -4.94 -0.77 7.66
C TYR A 168 -4.92 0.17 8.88
N GLY A 169 -3.85 0.11 9.67
CA GLY A 169 -3.67 0.99 10.83
C GLY A 169 -3.64 2.47 10.44
N SER A 170 -2.95 2.82 9.35
CA SER A 170 -2.91 4.18 8.81
C SER A 170 -4.29 4.66 8.37
N CYS A 171 -5.06 3.79 7.71
CA CYS A 171 -6.44 4.09 7.33
C CYS A 171 -7.32 4.37 8.55
N LEU A 172 -7.18 3.61 9.64
CA LEU A 172 -7.94 3.85 10.87
C LEU A 172 -7.57 5.18 11.53
N LEU A 173 -6.28 5.53 11.55
CA LEU A 173 -5.82 6.81 12.10
C LEU A 173 -6.32 8.00 11.28
N TYR A 174 -6.36 7.86 9.95
CA TYR A 174 -6.76 8.93 9.04
C TYR A 174 -8.27 9.03 8.84
N THR A 175 -8.98 7.91 8.96
CA THR A 175 -10.43 7.80 8.74
C THR A 175 -11.09 7.07 9.88
N SER A 176 -11.03 7.65 11.09
CA SER A 176 -11.69 7.07 12.29
C SER A 176 -13.19 6.78 12.12
N ASP A 177 -13.79 7.25 11.03
CA ASP A 177 -15.20 7.07 10.69
C ASP A 177 -15.49 5.91 9.73
N ALA A 178 -14.49 5.15 9.32
CA ALA A 178 -14.69 4.03 8.39
C ALA A 178 -15.19 2.75 9.09
N ALA A 179 -15.38 2.78 10.40
CA ALA A 179 -15.73 1.62 11.22
C ALA A 179 -17.20 1.55 11.63
N ASP A 180 -18.04 2.57 11.30
CA ASP A 180 -19.48 2.59 11.60
C ASP A 180 -20.34 2.10 10.43
#